data_8cbe4a48047bff296dcc46c129d69360
#
_entry.id   8cbe4a48047bff296dcc46c129d69360
#
_cell.length_a   1.000
_cell.length_b   1.000
_cell.length_c   1.000
_cell.angle_alpha   90.00
_cell.angle_beta   90.00
_cell.angle_gamma   90.00
#
_symmetry.space_group_name_H-M   'P 1'
#
loop_
_entity.id
_entity.type
_entity.pdbx_description
1 polymer ?
#
loop_
_entity_poly.entity_id
_entity_poly.type
_entity_poly.pdbx_seq_one_letter_code
_entity_poly.pdbx_strand_id
1 'polypeptide(L)'
;RPFEKPQPALPDVPVAPPQASDAALLGRIADALKLARGGVPDFQAALIPARAAAERASGSAPESEGWIDGQLMVTRLESTTGPARDALAALDDERRLLDQHPGSPDAPALQAAIAEVEAIDARQSEAVRALLALFI
;
A
#
# COMPACT_ATOMS: atom_id res chain seq x y z
N ARG A 1 3.41 36.42 -57.18
CA ARG A 1 3.37 37.36 -56.50
C ARG A 1 4.39 37.46 -55.48
N PRO A 2 4.99 38.27 -55.60
CA PRO A 2 6.23 38.35 -54.93
C PRO A 2 6.13 38.60 -53.47
N PHE A 3 4.95 38.69 -52.94
CA PHE A 3 4.91 39.09 -51.57
C PHE A 3 4.09 38.23 -50.70
N GLU A 4 4.35 36.97 -50.73
CA GLU A 4 3.93 36.19 -49.60
C GLU A 4 4.65 36.70 -48.38
N LYS A 5 3.91 37.28 -47.48
CA LYS A 5 4.42 37.52 -46.17
C LYS A 5 4.79 36.18 -45.58
N PRO A 6 6.01 35.99 -45.11
CA PRO A 6 6.31 34.82 -44.33
C PRO A 6 5.34 34.79 -43.15
N GLN A 7 4.67 33.69 -43.01
CA GLN A 7 3.84 33.50 -41.80
C GLN A 7 4.71 33.77 -40.60
N PRO A 8 4.24 34.63 -39.71
CA PRO A 8 4.95 34.77 -38.46
C PRO A 8 5.08 33.38 -37.84
N ALA A 9 6.29 33.01 -37.52
CA ALA A 9 6.52 31.81 -36.75
C ALA A 9 5.57 31.84 -35.57
N LEU A 10 4.79 30.77 -35.40
CA LEU A 10 3.98 30.61 -34.22
C LEU A 10 4.89 30.88 -33.02
N PRO A 11 4.45 31.75 -32.08
CA PRO A 11 5.26 31.96 -30.92
C PRO A 11 5.55 30.60 -30.30
N ASP A 12 6.81 30.32 -30.09
CA ASP A 12 7.21 29.15 -29.32
C ASP A 12 6.47 29.25 -28.00
N VAL A 13 5.42 28.46 -27.88
CA VAL A 13 4.83 28.21 -26.59
C VAL A 13 5.95 27.55 -25.80
N PRO A 14 6.44 28.18 -24.72
CA PRO A 14 7.45 27.51 -23.94
C PRO A 14 6.89 26.18 -23.48
N VAL A 15 7.35 25.12 -24.13
CA VAL A 15 7.13 23.80 -23.62
C VAL A 15 7.90 23.78 -22.30
N ALA A 16 7.16 23.67 -21.21
CA ALA A 16 7.82 23.49 -19.92
C ALA A 16 8.82 22.34 -20.08
N PRO A 17 10.08 22.52 -19.66
CA PRO A 17 11.04 21.45 -19.70
C PRO A 17 10.43 20.23 -19.02
N PRO A 18 10.65 19.01 -19.52
CA PRO A 18 10.15 17.83 -18.87
C PRO A 18 10.62 17.85 -17.42
N GLN A 19 9.71 17.60 -16.49
CA GLN A 19 10.04 17.56 -15.09
C GLN A 19 11.06 16.45 -14.87
N ALA A 20 12.09 16.76 -14.11
CA ALA A 20 13.07 15.76 -13.73
C ALA A 20 12.46 14.83 -12.68
N SER A 21 12.90 13.58 -12.71
CA SER A 21 12.59 12.64 -11.65
C SER A 21 13.13 13.15 -10.31
N ASP A 22 12.34 12.98 -9.26
CA ASP A 22 12.72 13.36 -7.89
C ASP A 22 13.32 12.14 -7.18
N ALA A 23 14.64 12.14 -7.04
CA ALA A 23 15.35 11.04 -6.39
C ALA A 23 14.91 10.84 -4.93
N ALA A 24 14.57 11.92 -4.23
CA ALA A 24 14.09 11.82 -2.84
C ALA A 24 12.72 11.14 -2.79
N LEU A 25 11.82 11.47 -3.70
CA LEU A 25 10.52 10.82 -3.81
C LEU A 25 10.69 9.33 -4.13
N LEU A 26 11.52 9.00 -5.11
CA LEU A 26 11.77 7.59 -5.47
C LEU A 26 12.36 6.81 -4.29
N GLY A 27 13.21 7.45 -3.48
CA GLY A 27 13.74 6.86 -2.25
C GLY A 27 12.66 6.57 -1.23
N ARG A 28 11.73 7.49 -1.02
CA ARG A 28 10.61 7.29 -0.10
C ARG A 28 9.64 6.20 -0.60
N ILE A 29 9.43 6.12 -1.91
CA ILE A 29 8.65 5.04 -2.51
C ILE A 29 9.31 3.69 -2.25
N ALA A 30 10.62 3.61 -2.47
CA ALA A 30 11.39 2.38 -2.22
C ALA A 30 11.34 1.98 -0.74
N ASP A 31 11.44 2.93 0.17
CA ASP A 31 11.35 2.68 1.61
C ASP A 31 9.97 2.15 2.01
N ALA A 32 8.91 2.70 1.46
CA ALA A 32 7.56 2.23 1.72
C ALA A 32 7.36 0.80 1.21
N LEU A 33 7.85 0.49 0.02
CA LEU A 33 7.81 -0.88 -0.52
C LEU A 33 8.58 -1.85 0.36
N LYS A 34 9.76 -1.45 0.80
CA LYS A 34 10.58 -2.28 1.69
C LYS A 34 9.87 -2.54 3.02
N LEU A 35 9.24 -1.52 3.58
CA LEU A 35 8.48 -1.65 4.81
C LEU A 35 7.33 -2.65 4.65
N ALA A 36 6.51 -2.49 3.64
CA ALA A 36 5.36 -3.38 3.40
C ALA A 36 5.80 -4.81 3.13
N ARG A 37 6.79 -4.99 2.25
CA ARG A 37 7.33 -6.32 1.91
C ARG A 37 7.97 -6.97 3.12
N GLY A 38 8.67 -6.19 3.94
CA GLY A 38 9.35 -6.67 5.15
C GLY A 38 8.40 -7.21 6.20
N GLY A 39 7.16 -6.74 6.25
CA GLY A 39 6.14 -7.24 7.17
C GLY A 39 5.48 -8.55 6.75
N VAL A 40 5.62 -8.95 5.48
CA VAL A 40 4.95 -10.15 4.97
C VAL A 40 5.40 -11.44 5.67
N PRO A 41 6.70 -11.70 5.89
CA PRO A 41 7.12 -12.90 6.59
C PRO A 41 6.57 -13.01 8.02
N ASP A 42 6.53 -11.92 8.76
CA ASP A 42 5.98 -11.90 10.12
C ASP A 42 4.48 -12.20 10.12
N PHE A 43 3.75 -11.62 9.15
CA PHE A 43 2.35 -11.93 8.97
C PHE A 43 2.13 -13.41 8.66
N GLN A 44 2.89 -13.97 7.72
CA GLN A 44 2.78 -15.38 7.35
C GLN A 44 3.08 -16.30 8.54
N ALA A 45 4.11 -15.96 9.33
CA ALA A 45 4.48 -16.74 10.51
C ALA A 45 3.38 -16.70 11.57
N ALA A 46 2.73 -15.54 11.78
CA ALA A 46 1.65 -15.39 12.75
C ALA A 46 0.32 -16.00 12.28
N LEU A 47 0.11 -16.08 10.97
CA LEU A 47 -1.13 -16.58 10.38
C LEU A 47 -1.37 -18.07 10.69
N ILE A 48 -0.33 -18.88 10.65
CA ILE A 48 -0.44 -20.32 10.86
C ILE A 48 -0.99 -20.63 12.25
N PRO A 49 -0.38 -20.17 13.36
CA PRO A 49 -0.94 -20.43 14.71
C PRO A 49 -2.27 -19.72 14.93
N ALA A 50 -2.49 -18.54 14.34
CA ALA A 50 -3.75 -17.83 14.48
C ALA A 50 -4.91 -18.61 13.84
N ARG A 51 -4.68 -19.16 12.65
CA ARG A 51 -5.68 -19.97 11.97
C ARG A 51 -6.03 -21.22 12.78
N ALA A 52 -5.03 -21.94 13.26
CA ALA A 52 -5.24 -23.13 14.06
C ALA A 52 -6.00 -22.81 15.36
N ALA A 53 -5.63 -21.75 16.05
CA ALA A 53 -6.28 -21.34 17.29
C ALA A 53 -7.73 -20.84 17.05
N ALA A 54 -7.96 -20.09 15.98
CA ALA A 54 -9.31 -19.63 15.62
C ALA A 54 -10.24 -20.79 15.25
N GLU A 55 -9.73 -21.79 14.53
CA GLU A 55 -10.49 -22.99 14.19
C GLU A 55 -10.88 -23.77 15.45
N ARG A 56 -9.97 -23.92 16.40
CA ARG A 56 -10.29 -24.52 17.70
C ARG A 56 -11.32 -23.71 18.48
N ALA A 57 -11.17 -22.38 18.44
CA ALA A 57 -12.07 -21.47 19.13
C ALA A 57 -13.50 -21.53 18.59
N SER A 58 -13.69 -21.77 17.29
CA SER A 58 -15.01 -21.82 16.66
C SER A 58 -15.87 -22.95 17.20
N GLY A 59 -15.26 -24.00 17.78
CA GLY A 59 -15.96 -25.09 18.42
C GLY A 59 -16.04 -24.95 19.94
N SER A 60 -15.53 -23.85 20.50
CA SER A 60 -15.43 -23.64 21.93
C SER A 60 -16.53 -22.71 22.44
N ALA A 61 -16.90 -22.86 23.72
CA ALA A 61 -17.82 -21.93 24.34
C ALA A 61 -17.21 -20.54 24.44
N PRO A 62 -18.00 -19.47 24.26
CA PRO A 62 -17.49 -18.12 24.49
C PRO A 62 -16.86 -17.99 25.86
N GLU A 63 -15.74 -17.26 25.90
CA GLU A 63 -14.95 -17.01 27.12
C GLU A 63 -14.25 -18.25 27.69
N SER A 64 -14.33 -19.40 27.05
CA SER A 64 -13.51 -20.56 27.41
C SER A 64 -12.04 -20.30 27.10
N GLU A 65 -11.16 -21.12 27.67
CA GLU A 65 -9.72 -20.99 27.44
C GLU A 65 -9.33 -21.04 25.95
N GLY A 66 -9.94 -21.97 25.22
CA GLY A 66 -9.71 -22.09 23.78
C GLY A 66 -10.21 -20.89 22.98
N TRP A 67 -11.33 -20.32 23.38
CA TRP A 67 -11.87 -19.12 22.75
C TRP A 67 -10.96 -17.91 23.00
N ILE A 68 -10.52 -17.72 24.24
CA ILE A 68 -9.61 -16.63 24.61
C ILE A 68 -8.27 -16.77 23.91
N ASP A 69 -7.72 -17.98 23.82
CA ASP A 69 -6.47 -18.25 23.11
C ASP A 69 -6.62 -17.88 21.62
N GLY A 70 -7.73 -18.27 21.00
CA GLY A 70 -8.01 -17.89 19.60
C GLY A 70 -8.05 -16.39 19.40
N GLN A 71 -8.73 -15.65 20.27
CA GLN A 71 -8.79 -14.20 20.24
C GLN A 71 -7.39 -13.59 20.37
N LEU A 72 -6.58 -14.10 21.28
CA LEU A 72 -5.23 -13.61 21.51
C LEU A 72 -4.34 -13.81 20.27
N MET A 73 -4.42 -14.98 19.65
CA MET A 73 -3.62 -15.29 18.46
C MET A 73 -4.03 -14.42 17.25
N VAL A 74 -5.32 -14.14 17.09
CA VAL A 74 -5.80 -13.23 16.03
C VAL A 74 -5.32 -11.81 16.31
N THR A 75 -5.33 -11.37 17.55
CA THR A 75 -4.81 -10.06 17.94
C THR A 75 -3.32 -9.94 17.60
N ARG A 76 -2.53 -10.99 17.85
CA ARG A 76 -1.12 -11.02 17.45
C ARG A 76 -0.95 -10.94 15.95
N LEU A 77 -1.80 -11.64 15.21
CA LEU A 77 -1.80 -11.55 13.75
C LEU A 77 -2.09 -10.12 13.28
N GLU A 78 -3.10 -9.48 13.86
CA GLU A 78 -3.44 -8.09 13.53
C GLU A 78 -2.27 -7.15 13.76
N SER A 79 -1.47 -7.37 14.80
CA SER A 79 -0.32 -6.52 15.09
C SER A 79 0.75 -6.57 13.99
N THR A 80 0.78 -7.62 13.18
CA THR A 80 1.74 -7.75 12.07
C THR A 80 1.31 -7.02 10.80
N THR A 81 0.11 -6.45 10.78
CA THR A 81 -0.41 -5.72 9.61
C THR A 81 0.03 -4.25 9.57
N GLY A 82 0.65 -3.78 10.64
CA GLY A 82 1.09 -2.39 10.75
C GLY A 82 1.99 -1.93 9.60
N PRO A 83 3.04 -2.68 9.23
CA PRO A 83 3.95 -2.26 8.16
C PRO A 83 3.24 -1.97 6.83
N ALA A 84 2.32 -2.82 6.39
CA ALA A 84 1.58 -2.57 5.14
C ALA A 84 0.69 -1.33 5.25
N ARG A 85 0.02 -1.14 6.37
CA ARG A 85 -0.83 0.03 6.61
C ARG A 85 -0.03 1.32 6.66
N ASP A 86 1.09 1.31 7.35
CA ASP A 86 1.97 2.48 7.46
C ASP A 86 2.57 2.84 6.10
N ALA A 87 3.00 1.82 5.34
CA ALA A 87 3.51 2.02 3.99
C ALA A 87 2.45 2.62 3.08
N LEU A 88 1.22 2.12 3.14
CA LEU A 88 0.13 2.64 2.33
C LEU A 88 -0.20 4.09 2.67
N ALA A 89 -0.24 4.43 3.95
CA ALA A 89 -0.46 5.80 4.40
C ALA A 89 0.63 6.74 3.89
N ALA A 90 1.90 6.32 3.96
CA ALA A 90 3.02 7.11 3.46
C ALA A 90 2.92 7.33 1.94
N LEU A 91 2.56 6.30 1.19
CA LEU A 91 2.39 6.42 -0.27
C LEU A 91 1.19 7.29 -0.63
N ASP A 92 0.10 7.23 0.12
CA ASP A 92 -1.06 8.09 -0.10
C ASP A 92 -0.71 9.56 0.14
N ASP A 93 0.13 9.87 1.13
CA ASP A 93 0.61 11.23 1.36
C ASP A 93 1.45 11.71 0.17
N GLU A 94 2.32 10.85 -0.36
CA GLU A 94 3.11 11.19 -1.55
C GLU A 94 2.22 11.41 -2.77
N ARG A 95 1.15 10.64 -2.92
CA ARG A 95 0.18 10.81 -4.01
C ARG A 95 -0.50 12.19 -3.93
N ARG A 96 -0.91 12.61 -2.74
CA ARG A 96 -1.54 13.93 -2.57
C ARG A 96 -0.59 15.06 -2.94
N LEU A 97 0.68 14.94 -2.56
CA LEU A 97 1.70 15.92 -2.92
C LEU A 97 1.95 15.93 -4.43
N LEU A 98 2.01 14.75 -5.04
CA LEU A 98 2.28 14.61 -6.46
C LEU A 98 1.12 15.13 -7.32
N ASP A 99 -0.11 15.04 -6.83
CA ASP A 99 -1.29 15.59 -7.52
C ASP A 99 -1.20 17.10 -7.71
N GLN A 100 -0.38 17.79 -6.91
CA GLN A 100 -0.12 19.21 -7.07
C GLN A 100 0.92 19.52 -8.15
N HIS A 101 1.55 18.48 -8.71
CA HIS A 101 2.57 18.58 -9.74
C HIS A 101 2.22 17.66 -10.92
N PRO A 102 1.15 18.00 -11.68
CA PRO A 102 0.73 17.15 -12.80
C PRO A 102 1.85 17.04 -13.84
N GLY A 103 1.99 15.88 -14.42
CA GLY A 103 3.03 15.60 -15.40
C GLY A 103 4.34 15.10 -14.83
N SER A 104 4.40 14.81 -13.51
CA SER A 104 5.59 14.23 -12.92
C SER A 104 5.93 12.87 -13.56
N PRO A 105 7.20 12.64 -13.93
CA PRO A 105 7.62 11.35 -14.48
C PRO A 105 7.59 10.22 -13.46
N ASP A 106 7.46 10.55 -12.16
CA ASP A 106 7.45 9.57 -11.09
C ASP A 106 6.06 9.02 -10.76
N ALA A 107 5.01 9.57 -11.35
CA ALA A 107 3.64 9.14 -11.11
C ALA A 107 3.41 7.64 -11.37
N PRO A 108 3.92 7.05 -12.47
CA PRO A 108 3.76 5.62 -12.70
C PRO A 108 4.42 4.75 -11.63
N ALA A 109 5.61 5.13 -11.15
CA ALA A 109 6.31 4.41 -10.10
C ALA A 109 5.53 4.46 -8.78
N LEU A 110 4.98 5.62 -8.44
CA LEU A 110 4.15 5.79 -7.25
C LEU A 110 2.87 4.96 -7.35
N GLN A 111 2.18 4.99 -8.48
CA GLN A 111 0.98 4.20 -8.69
C GLN A 111 1.24 2.70 -8.59
N ALA A 112 2.35 2.23 -9.16
CA ALA A 112 2.73 0.82 -9.07
C ALA A 112 3.00 0.40 -7.62
N ALA A 113 3.67 1.26 -6.85
CA ALA A 113 3.95 1.01 -5.45
C ALA A 113 2.65 0.96 -4.63
N ILE A 114 1.75 1.89 -4.84
CA ILE A 114 0.43 1.92 -4.17
C ILE A 114 -0.33 0.62 -4.48
N ALA A 115 -0.38 0.21 -5.73
CA ALA A 115 -1.08 -1.01 -6.12
C ALA A 115 -0.50 -2.25 -5.44
N GLU A 116 0.83 -2.36 -5.34
CA GLU A 116 1.48 -3.47 -4.66
C GLU A 116 1.15 -3.49 -3.17
N VAL A 117 1.27 -2.34 -2.51
CA VAL A 117 1.02 -2.25 -1.06
C VAL A 117 -0.46 -2.44 -0.74
N GLU A 118 -1.37 -1.90 -1.57
CA GLU A 118 -2.80 -2.17 -1.43
C GLU A 118 -3.11 -3.67 -1.52
N ALA A 119 -2.45 -4.37 -2.44
CA ALA A 119 -2.64 -5.81 -2.58
C ALA A 119 -2.15 -6.58 -1.34
N ILE A 120 -1.03 -6.17 -0.75
CA ILE A 120 -0.53 -6.76 0.50
C ILE A 120 -1.52 -6.49 1.62
N ASP A 121 -1.93 -5.24 1.80
CA ASP A 121 -2.89 -4.85 2.83
C ASP A 121 -4.22 -5.58 2.69
N ALA A 122 -4.74 -5.68 1.48
CA ALA A 122 -6.00 -6.38 1.21
C ALA A 122 -5.93 -7.86 1.57
N ARG A 123 -4.84 -8.55 1.22
CA ARG A 123 -4.66 -9.96 1.57
C ARG A 123 -4.58 -10.17 3.07
N GLN A 124 -3.86 -9.29 3.77
CA GLN A 124 -3.73 -9.37 5.22
C GLN A 124 -5.06 -9.09 5.92
N SER A 125 -5.77 -8.04 5.51
CA SER A 125 -7.08 -7.69 6.05
C SER A 125 -8.12 -8.77 5.81
N GLU A 126 -8.10 -9.38 4.62
CA GLU A 126 -8.99 -10.47 4.27
C GLU A 126 -8.75 -11.69 5.16
N ALA A 127 -7.49 -12.06 5.37
CA ALA A 127 -7.14 -13.19 6.22
C ALA A 127 -7.58 -12.96 7.67
N VAL A 128 -7.36 -11.76 8.21
CA VAL A 128 -7.80 -11.41 9.57
C VAL A 128 -9.32 -11.47 9.67
N ARG A 129 -10.02 -10.89 8.70
CA ARG A 129 -11.49 -10.88 8.68
C ARG A 129 -12.06 -12.28 8.65
N ALA A 130 -11.46 -13.17 7.84
CA ALA A 130 -11.89 -14.56 7.76
C ALA A 130 -11.77 -15.29 9.10
N LEU A 131 -10.69 -15.02 9.86
CA LEU A 131 -10.50 -15.62 11.17
C LEU A 131 -11.47 -15.03 12.21
N LEU A 132 -11.70 -13.71 12.19
CA LEU A 132 -12.64 -13.06 13.09
C LEU A 132 -14.07 -13.59 12.90
N ALA A 133 -14.44 -13.95 11.67
CA ALA A 133 -15.75 -14.51 11.38
C ALA A 133 -16.00 -15.85 12.09
N LEU A 134 -14.94 -16.58 12.48
CA LEU A 134 -15.07 -17.84 13.21
C LEU A 134 -15.54 -17.68 14.65
N PHE A 135 -15.48 -16.46 15.19
CA PHE A 135 -15.90 -16.16 16.57
C PHE A 135 -17.36 -15.71 16.70
N ILE A 136 -18.06 -15.60 15.58
CA ILE A 136 -19.46 -15.14 15.58
C ILE A 136 -20.43 -16.31 15.61
#